data_a2f27c9183155fdf6692651666eea132
#
_entry.id   a2f27c9183155fdf6692651666eea132
#
_cell.length_a   1.000
_cell.length_b   1.000
_cell.length_c   1.000
_cell.angle_alpha   90.00
_cell.angle_beta   90.00
_cell.angle_gamma   90.00
#
_symmetry.space_group_name_H-M   'P 1'
#
loop_
_entity.id
_entity.type
_entity.pdbx_description
1 polymer ?
#
loop_
_entity_poly.entity_id
_entity_poly.type
_entity_poly.pdbx_seq_one_letter_code
_entity_poly.pdbx_strand_id
1 'polypeptide(L)'
;QLRGRAGRQGDPGASRFYLSLEDDLMRLFGGDRIMPMVERLGLKDDEPLQAGMLTKQIESAQKRIEGRNFEIRKHVLEYDNVMNRQREIIYGQRRRVLMGENVRDNIIGMAYKLIDAALSRHCASDDGTDWDIPQLTNYLENLCIHHGKIAELEDVVRSGDRDALAQALKDDAKAFYEERETALAEIGLDMREVERVVLLRAVDVRWMDHIDAMDRLRDGIGFRAYSGKNPVTEYQIEAGYMFDELNHLIREDTVRRMYQLRIAVSYTHLRAHETSQDL
;
A
#
# COMPACT_ATOMS: atom_id res chain seq x y z
N GLN A 1 3.09 -23.16 -28.07
CA GLN A 1 4.22 -22.19 -28.22
C GLN A 1 5.29 -22.69 -29.19
N LEU A 2 5.72 -23.95 -29.12
CA LEU A 2 6.75 -24.51 -30.07
C LEU A 2 6.26 -24.50 -31.51
N ARG A 3 4.99 -24.87 -31.78
CA ARG A 3 4.39 -24.79 -33.12
C ARG A 3 4.41 -23.39 -33.70
N GLY A 4 4.18 -22.38 -32.89
CA GLY A 4 4.19 -20.99 -33.33
C GLY A 4 5.56 -20.41 -33.64
N ARG A 5 6.65 -21.22 -33.49
CA ARG A 5 8.00 -20.84 -33.89
C ARG A 5 8.37 -21.27 -35.31
N ALA A 6 7.59 -22.19 -35.91
CA ALA A 6 7.72 -22.58 -37.30
C ALA A 6 6.79 -21.75 -38.19
N GLY A 7 7.20 -21.45 -39.42
CA GLY A 7 6.35 -20.70 -40.38
C GLY A 7 6.05 -19.26 -40.02
N ARG A 8 6.95 -18.55 -39.38
CA ARG A 8 6.78 -17.14 -39.04
C ARG A 8 6.79 -16.26 -40.27
N GLN A 9 5.88 -15.24 -40.29
CA GLN A 9 5.75 -14.27 -41.39
C GLN A 9 5.43 -14.91 -42.75
N GLY A 10 4.83 -16.13 -42.75
CA GLY A 10 4.46 -16.83 -43.98
C GLY A 10 5.55 -17.72 -44.55
N ASP A 11 6.70 -17.87 -43.90
CA ASP A 11 7.73 -18.80 -44.31
C ASP A 11 7.26 -20.25 -44.20
N PRO A 12 7.71 -21.15 -45.14
CA PRO A 12 7.35 -22.56 -45.04
C PRO A 12 7.86 -23.18 -43.74
N GLY A 13 6.97 -23.83 -43.01
CA GLY A 13 7.33 -24.47 -41.76
C GLY A 13 6.48 -25.67 -41.46
N ALA A 14 7.05 -26.72 -40.88
CA ALA A 14 6.34 -27.90 -40.41
C ALA A 14 6.68 -28.19 -38.94
N SER A 15 5.75 -28.72 -38.23
CA SER A 15 5.95 -29.21 -36.85
C SER A 15 5.24 -30.54 -36.65
N ARG A 16 5.90 -31.46 -35.94
CA ARG A 16 5.34 -32.75 -35.59
C ARG A 16 5.56 -33.02 -34.11
N PHE A 17 4.53 -33.48 -33.43
CA PHE A 17 4.61 -33.85 -32.00
C PHE A 17 4.85 -35.37 -31.91
N TYR A 18 5.78 -35.74 -31.05
CA TYR A 18 5.99 -37.11 -30.57
C TYR A 18 5.74 -37.08 -29.07
N LEU A 19 4.68 -37.74 -28.62
CA LEU A 19 4.22 -37.71 -27.23
C LEU A 19 4.08 -39.14 -26.75
N SER A 20 4.48 -39.40 -25.51
CA SER A 20 4.14 -40.61 -24.78
C SER A 20 2.78 -40.47 -24.11
N LEU A 21 2.05 -41.58 -23.96
CA LEU A 21 0.84 -41.63 -23.14
C LEU A 21 1.13 -41.42 -21.64
N GLU A 22 2.39 -41.63 -21.24
CA GLU A 22 2.88 -41.41 -19.89
C GLU A 22 3.28 -39.95 -19.62
N ASP A 23 3.41 -39.11 -20.66
CA ASP A 23 3.69 -37.69 -20.51
C ASP A 23 2.65 -36.99 -19.65
N ASP A 24 3.07 -36.02 -18.83
CA ASP A 24 2.19 -35.28 -17.91
C ASP A 24 0.97 -34.67 -18.60
N LEU A 25 1.12 -34.22 -19.85
CA LEU A 25 0.02 -33.72 -20.67
C LEU A 25 -1.08 -34.77 -20.83
N MET A 26 -0.69 -35.99 -21.15
CA MET A 26 -1.64 -37.07 -21.42
C MET A 26 -2.17 -37.66 -20.11
N ARG A 27 -1.31 -37.83 -19.12
CA ARG A 27 -1.68 -38.37 -17.79
C ARG A 27 -2.71 -37.47 -17.06
N LEU A 28 -2.52 -36.14 -17.08
CA LEU A 28 -3.38 -35.22 -16.34
C LEU A 28 -4.67 -34.85 -17.08
N PHE A 29 -4.67 -34.90 -18.42
CA PHE A 29 -5.77 -34.36 -19.21
C PHE A 29 -6.38 -35.32 -20.24
N GLY A 30 -5.81 -36.48 -20.48
CA GLY A 30 -6.26 -37.41 -21.50
C GLY A 30 -6.20 -38.90 -21.15
N GLY A 31 -5.41 -39.28 -20.12
CA GLY A 31 -5.03 -40.67 -19.82
C GLY A 31 -6.21 -41.60 -19.55
N ASP A 32 -7.17 -41.16 -18.74
CA ASP A 32 -8.31 -41.99 -18.30
C ASP A 32 -9.21 -42.52 -19.43
N ARG A 33 -9.20 -41.85 -20.59
CA ARG A 33 -10.01 -42.24 -21.75
C ARG A 33 -9.22 -42.95 -22.83
N ILE A 34 -7.94 -42.71 -22.93
CA ILE A 34 -7.08 -43.24 -23.97
C ILE A 34 -6.49 -44.57 -23.59
N MET A 35 -6.08 -44.78 -22.33
CA MET A 35 -5.49 -46.03 -21.86
C MET A 35 -6.39 -47.25 -22.11
N PRO A 36 -7.68 -47.27 -21.74
CA PRO A 36 -8.56 -48.40 -22.02
C PRO A 36 -8.78 -48.67 -23.51
N MET A 37 -8.62 -47.66 -24.35
CA MET A 37 -8.75 -47.77 -25.81
C MET A 37 -7.50 -48.41 -26.44
N VAL A 38 -6.32 -48.00 -25.96
CA VAL A 38 -5.03 -48.55 -26.41
C VAL A 38 -4.94 -50.02 -26.01
N GLU A 39 -5.32 -50.36 -24.79
CA GLU A 39 -5.39 -51.74 -24.27
C GLU A 39 -6.33 -52.64 -25.13
N ARG A 40 -7.50 -52.09 -25.52
CA ARG A 40 -8.44 -52.82 -26.39
C ARG A 40 -7.94 -53.03 -27.81
N LEU A 41 -7.07 -52.16 -28.33
CA LEU A 41 -6.49 -52.25 -29.67
C LEU A 41 -5.32 -53.22 -29.72
N GLY A 42 -4.82 -53.73 -28.58
CA GLY A 42 -3.76 -54.73 -28.51
C GLY A 42 -2.43 -54.28 -29.10
N LEU A 43 -2.18 -52.99 -29.08
CA LEU A 43 -0.99 -52.39 -29.66
C LEU A 43 0.24 -52.66 -28.78
N LYS A 44 1.37 -52.95 -29.39
CA LYS A 44 2.64 -53.11 -28.68
C LYS A 44 3.21 -51.77 -28.27
N ASP A 45 3.91 -51.73 -27.14
CA ASP A 45 4.40 -50.53 -26.49
C ASP A 45 5.26 -49.60 -27.37
N ASP A 46 5.85 -50.13 -28.46
CA ASP A 46 6.74 -49.39 -29.37
C ASP A 46 6.09 -49.00 -30.71
N GLU A 47 4.81 -49.23 -30.93
CA GLU A 47 4.17 -48.88 -32.22
C GLU A 47 3.61 -47.44 -32.22
N PRO A 48 4.01 -46.57 -33.19
CA PRO A 48 3.51 -45.20 -33.25
C PRO A 48 2.05 -45.16 -33.66
N LEU A 49 1.19 -44.63 -32.77
CA LEU A 49 -0.21 -44.44 -32.98
C LEU A 49 -0.49 -43.14 -33.76
N GLN A 50 -1.00 -43.27 -34.99
CA GLN A 50 -1.44 -42.15 -35.81
C GLN A 50 -2.96 -42.25 -36.00
N ALA A 51 -3.74 -41.67 -35.08
CA ALA A 51 -5.19 -41.62 -35.20
C ALA A 51 -5.71 -40.18 -35.04
N GLY A 52 -6.62 -39.76 -35.90
CA GLY A 52 -7.23 -38.44 -35.85
C GLY A 52 -7.93 -38.17 -34.54
N MET A 53 -8.36 -39.20 -33.80
CA MET A 53 -8.93 -39.12 -32.49
C MET A 53 -7.90 -38.69 -31.42
N LEU A 54 -6.64 -39.20 -31.52
CA LEU A 54 -5.54 -38.80 -30.65
C LEU A 54 -5.19 -37.31 -30.85
N THR A 55 -5.14 -36.84 -32.08
CA THR A 55 -4.92 -35.42 -32.40
C THR A 55 -5.95 -34.54 -31.69
N LYS A 56 -7.25 -34.87 -31.76
CA LYS A 56 -8.30 -34.13 -31.08
C LYS A 56 -8.18 -34.16 -29.56
N GLN A 57 -7.76 -35.29 -28.99
CA GLN A 57 -7.54 -35.40 -27.54
C GLN A 57 -6.34 -34.54 -27.09
N ILE A 58 -5.24 -34.55 -27.83
CA ILE A 58 -4.08 -33.69 -27.59
C ILE A 58 -4.45 -32.22 -27.67
N GLU A 59 -5.22 -31.81 -28.69
CA GLU A 59 -5.70 -30.42 -28.81
C GLU A 59 -6.61 -30.04 -27.63
N SER A 60 -7.48 -30.95 -27.18
CA SER A 60 -8.35 -30.73 -26.03
C SER A 60 -7.52 -30.57 -24.75
N ALA A 61 -6.52 -31.43 -24.54
CA ALA A 61 -5.61 -31.35 -23.39
C ALA A 61 -4.82 -30.03 -23.40
N GLN A 62 -4.28 -29.64 -24.54
CA GLN A 62 -3.57 -28.36 -24.71
C GLN A 62 -4.48 -27.17 -24.39
N LYS A 63 -5.72 -27.13 -24.90
CA LYS A 63 -6.68 -26.06 -24.59
C LYS A 63 -7.01 -25.97 -23.11
N ARG A 64 -7.09 -27.11 -22.43
CA ARG A 64 -7.32 -27.12 -20.97
C ARG A 64 -6.15 -26.52 -20.18
N ILE A 65 -4.92 -26.90 -20.56
CA ILE A 65 -3.71 -26.32 -19.95
C ILE A 65 -3.60 -24.83 -20.24
N GLU A 66 -3.84 -24.42 -21.49
CA GLU A 66 -3.83 -23.00 -21.88
C GLU A 66 -4.89 -22.21 -21.09
N GLY A 67 -6.10 -22.77 -20.97
CA GLY A 67 -7.16 -22.18 -20.16
C GLY A 67 -6.76 -22.02 -18.68
N ARG A 68 -6.22 -23.09 -18.07
CA ARG A 68 -5.73 -23.02 -16.70
C ARG A 68 -4.61 -22.01 -16.51
N ASN A 69 -3.64 -21.97 -17.39
CA ASN A 69 -2.54 -21.02 -17.35
C ASN A 69 -3.03 -19.59 -17.60
N PHE A 70 -4.06 -19.42 -18.44
CA PHE A 70 -4.70 -18.13 -18.65
C PHE A 70 -5.39 -17.62 -17.37
N GLU A 71 -6.17 -18.46 -16.70
CA GLU A 71 -6.82 -18.10 -15.45
C GLU A 71 -5.82 -17.74 -14.35
N ILE A 72 -4.74 -18.52 -14.21
CA ILE A 72 -3.67 -18.21 -13.25
C ILE A 72 -3.07 -16.83 -13.54
N ARG A 73 -2.71 -16.56 -14.80
CA ARG A 73 -2.15 -15.25 -15.19
C ARG A 73 -3.15 -14.11 -15.02
N LYS A 74 -4.43 -14.35 -15.30
CA LYS A 74 -5.49 -13.37 -15.08
C LYS A 74 -5.59 -13.00 -13.61
N HIS A 75 -5.61 -13.98 -12.71
CA HIS A 75 -5.65 -13.71 -11.27
C HIS A 75 -4.40 -12.93 -10.79
N VAL A 76 -3.20 -13.30 -11.26
CA VAL A 76 -1.99 -12.53 -10.94
C VAL A 76 -2.13 -11.07 -11.36
N LEU A 77 -2.60 -10.81 -12.59
CA LEU A 77 -2.83 -9.44 -13.08
C LEU A 77 -3.89 -8.70 -12.27
N GLU A 78 -4.95 -9.37 -11.82
CA GLU A 78 -5.99 -8.75 -10.99
C GLU A 78 -5.44 -8.28 -9.63
N TYR A 79 -4.55 -9.07 -9.00
CA TYR A 79 -3.84 -8.66 -7.78
C TYR A 79 -2.85 -7.52 -8.03
N ASP A 80 -2.03 -7.64 -9.08
CA ASP A 80 -1.02 -6.63 -9.43
C ASP A 80 -1.65 -5.27 -9.79
N ASN A 81 -2.83 -5.26 -10.40
CA ASN A 81 -3.53 -4.03 -10.75
C ASN A 81 -3.87 -3.18 -9.51
N VAL A 82 -4.23 -3.82 -8.39
CA VAL A 82 -4.52 -3.11 -7.14
C VAL A 82 -3.26 -2.40 -6.64
N MET A 83 -2.15 -3.13 -6.54
CA MET A 83 -0.87 -2.57 -6.10
C MET A 83 -0.34 -1.48 -7.04
N ASN A 84 -0.49 -1.67 -8.36
CA ASN A 84 -0.05 -0.68 -9.33
C ASN A 84 -0.84 0.63 -9.19
N ARG A 85 -2.15 0.57 -8.98
CA ARG A 85 -2.98 1.75 -8.75
C ARG A 85 -2.59 2.51 -7.48
N GLN A 86 -2.33 1.80 -6.39
CA GLN A 86 -1.85 2.40 -5.15
C GLN A 86 -0.47 3.04 -5.34
N ARG A 87 0.44 2.35 -6.06
CA ARG A 87 1.77 2.86 -6.41
C ARG A 87 1.70 4.15 -7.22
N GLU A 88 0.84 4.22 -8.22
CA GLU A 88 0.65 5.42 -9.03
C GLU A 88 0.23 6.62 -8.18
N ILE A 89 -0.68 6.42 -7.22
CA ILE A 89 -1.13 7.47 -6.31
C ILE A 89 0.03 7.95 -5.42
N ILE A 90 0.72 7.03 -4.74
CA ILE A 90 1.83 7.37 -3.82
C ILE A 90 3.00 8.02 -4.57
N TYR A 91 3.41 7.46 -5.71
CA TYR A 91 4.51 8.02 -6.50
C TYR A 91 4.14 9.35 -7.16
N GLY A 92 2.87 9.53 -7.53
CA GLY A 92 2.35 10.82 -7.98
C GLY A 92 2.44 11.90 -6.90
N GLN A 93 2.05 11.59 -5.67
CA GLN A 93 2.19 12.49 -4.53
C GLN A 93 3.67 12.80 -4.24
N ARG A 94 4.50 11.78 -4.15
CA ARG A 94 5.95 11.92 -3.93
C ARG A 94 6.61 12.80 -4.98
N ARG A 95 6.26 12.62 -6.26
CA ARG A 95 6.80 13.42 -7.37
C ARG A 95 6.45 14.91 -7.23
N ARG A 96 5.22 15.25 -6.86
CA ARG A 96 4.81 16.65 -6.65
C ARG A 96 5.64 17.33 -5.57
N VAL A 97 5.85 16.64 -4.44
CA VAL A 97 6.70 17.15 -3.35
C VAL A 97 8.15 17.37 -3.81
N LEU A 98 8.70 16.44 -4.60
CA LEU A 98 10.06 16.54 -5.15
C LEU A 98 10.20 17.69 -6.18
N MET A 99 9.13 18.00 -6.92
CA MET A 99 9.12 19.10 -7.90
C MET A 99 8.95 20.48 -7.26
N GLY A 100 8.89 20.56 -5.92
CA GLY A 100 8.88 21.82 -5.19
C GLY A 100 7.47 22.42 -5.00
N GLU A 101 6.40 21.62 -5.14
CA GLU A 101 5.07 22.09 -4.73
C GLU A 101 5.09 22.50 -3.25
N ASN A 102 4.42 23.61 -2.94
CA ASN A 102 4.25 24.07 -1.57
C ASN A 102 3.39 23.06 -0.80
N VAL A 103 4.00 22.40 0.18
CA VAL A 103 3.35 21.36 0.99
C VAL A 103 2.77 21.89 2.30
N ARG A 104 2.99 23.17 2.65
CA ARG A 104 2.53 23.80 3.89
C ARG A 104 1.02 23.59 4.12
N ASP A 105 0.22 24.01 3.16
CA ASP A 105 -1.24 23.93 3.29
C ASP A 105 -1.73 22.49 3.29
N ASN A 106 -1.01 21.59 2.64
CA ASN A 106 -1.29 20.16 2.68
C ASN A 106 -1.03 19.59 4.08
N ILE A 107 0.08 19.95 4.74
CA ILE A 107 0.42 19.49 6.09
C ILE A 107 -0.59 20.04 7.11
N ILE A 108 -0.95 21.33 7.03
CA ILE A 108 -2.00 21.91 7.87
C ILE A 108 -3.34 21.19 7.64
N GLY A 109 -3.69 20.91 6.37
CA GLY A 109 -4.87 20.14 6.03
C GLY A 109 -4.84 18.68 6.55
N MET A 110 -3.65 18.09 6.68
CA MET A 110 -3.49 16.79 7.34
C MET A 110 -3.81 16.88 8.83
N ALA A 111 -3.32 17.91 9.52
CA ALA A 111 -3.64 18.16 10.93
C ALA A 111 -5.15 18.35 11.13
N TYR A 112 -5.82 19.11 10.28
CA TYR A 112 -7.28 19.31 10.36
C TYR A 112 -8.05 18.00 10.20
N LYS A 113 -7.67 17.16 9.25
CA LYS A 113 -8.29 15.82 9.07
C LYS A 113 -8.10 14.90 10.28
N LEU A 114 -6.94 15.00 10.95
CA LEU A 114 -6.67 14.22 12.16
C LEU A 114 -7.48 14.74 13.35
N ILE A 115 -7.65 16.05 13.48
CA ILE A 115 -8.54 16.67 14.47
C ILE A 115 -10.00 16.22 14.25
N ASP A 116 -10.50 16.30 13.01
CA ASP A 116 -11.85 15.87 12.67
C ASP A 116 -12.08 14.39 12.96
N ALA A 117 -11.08 13.55 12.64
CA ALA A 117 -11.14 12.11 12.94
C ALA A 117 -11.11 11.82 14.44
N ALA A 118 -10.31 12.57 15.22
CA ALA A 118 -10.25 12.44 16.66
C ALA A 118 -11.57 12.86 17.32
N LEU A 119 -12.15 13.99 16.89
CA LEU A 119 -13.46 14.43 17.35
C LEU A 119 -14.56 13.41 17.01
N SER A 120 -14.53 12.83 15.80
CA SER A 120 -15.50 11.80 15.42
C SER A 120 -15.39 10.54 16.26
N ARG A 121 -14.20 10.24 16.79
CA ARG A 121 -13.95 9.05 17.61
C ARG A 121 -14.29 9.29 19.09
N HIS A 122 -13.92 10.45 19.62
CA HIS A 122 -13.98 10.75 21.06
C HIS A 122 -15.16 11.65 21.46
N CYS A 123 -15.79 12.31 20.48
CA CYS A 123 -16.92 13.22 20.67
C CYS A 123 -18.04 12.83 19.70
N ALA A 124 -18.56 11.60 19.84
CA ALA A 124 -19.53 11.04 18.89
C ALA A 124 -20.96 11.56 19.12
N SER A 125 -21.31 11.96 20.35
CA SER A 125 -22.64 12.52 20.68
C SER A 125 -22.71 14.01 20.34
N ASP A 126 -23.89 14.45 19.86
CA ASP A 126 -24.13 15.85 19.51
C ASP A 126 -24.43 16.74 20.72
N ASP A 127 -24.66 16.15 21.91
CA ASP A 127 -25.03 16.85 23.15
C ASP A 127 -23.89 16.95 24.18
N GLY A 128 -22.69 16.45 23.84
CA GLY A 128 -21.51 16.52 24.71
C GLY A 128 -21.51 15.56 25.91
N THR A 129 -22.55 14.73 26.10
CA THR A 129 -22.70 13.92 27.32
C THR A 129 -21.74 12.76 27.43
N ASP A 130 -21.30 12.19 26.29
CA ASP A 130 -20.44 11.02 26.23
C ASP A 130 -19.04 11.31 25.61
N TRP A 131 -18.59 12.57 25.72
CA TRP A 131 -17.30 12.95 25.18
C TRP A 131 -16.13 12.45 26.05
N ASP A 132 -15.21 11.69 25.44
CA ASP A 132 -13.98 11.26 26.10
C ASP A 132 -12.88 12.33 25.95
N ILE A 133 -13.06 13.44 26.68
CA ILE A 133 -12.14 14.57 26.67
C ILE A 133 -10.72 14.19 27.10
N PRO A 134 -10.51 13.34 28.13
CA PRO A 134 -9.16 12.93 28.51
C PRO A 134 -8.38 12.23 27.39
N GLN A 135 -9.01 11.32 26.64
CA GLN A 135 -8.36 10.64 25.52
C GLN A 135 -8.15 11.58 24.34
N LEU A 136 -9.12 12.44 24.03
CA LEU A 136 -8.98 13.48 23.00
C LEU A 136 -7.79 14.40 23.30
N THR A 137 -7.69 14.89 24.54
CA THR A 137 -6.60 15.75 25.00
C THR A 137 -5.24 15.07 24.83
N ASN A 138 -5.12 13.86 25.38
CA ASN A 138 -3.86 13.12 25.28
C ASN A 138 -3.44 12.86 23.83
N TYR A 139 -4.38 12.55 22.96
CA TYR A 139 -4.08 12.31 21.54
C TYR A 139 -3.64 13.59 20.82
N LEU A 140 -4.43 14.66 20.92
CA LEU A 140 -4.19 15.88 20.14
C LEU A 140 -3.00 16.71 20.66
N GLU A 141 -2.77 16.78 21.97
CA GLU A 141 -1.60 17.46 22.55
C GLU A 141 -0.29 16.76 22.19
N ASN A 142 -0.31 15.44 22.07
CA ASN A 142 0.84 14.69 21.56
C ASN A 142 0.97 14.68 20.04
N LEU A 143 0.06 15.36 19.34
CA LEU A 143 0.04 15.38 17.88
C LEU A 143 0.29 16.77 17.30
N CYS A 144 -0.62 17.74 17.55
CA CYS A 144 -0.62 19.01 16.80
C CYS A 144 -1.25 20.21 17.49
N ILE A 145 -1.61 20.15 18.78
CA ILE A 145 -2.12 21.30 19.52
C ILE A 145 -1.24 21.64 20.72
N HIS A 146 -1.39 22.85 21.24
CA HIS A 146 -0.68 23.25 22.45
C HIS A 146 -1.17 22.49 23.68
N HIS A 147 -0.25 22.22 24.61
CA HIS A 147 -0.60 21.64 25.90
C HIS A 147 -1.52 22.59 26.70
N GLY A 148 -2.59 22.04 27.26
CA GLY A 148 -3.58 22.79 28.03
C GLY A 148 -4.67 23.46 27.18
N LYS A 149 -4.60 23.40 25.85
CA LYS A 149 -5.56 24.09 24.97
C LYS A 149 -6.99 23.63 25.16
N ILE A 150 -7.23 22.33 25.30
CA ILE A 150 -8.58 21.80 25.52
C ILE A 150 -9.13 22.22 26.88
N ALA A 151 -8.28 22.37 27.91
CA ALA A 151 -8.68 22.89 29.20
C ALA A 151 -9.12 24.38 29.14
N GLU A 152 -8.50 25.19 28.29
CA GLU A 152 -8.91 26.58 28.03
C GLU A 152 -10.28 26.65 27.33
N LEU A 153 -10.69 25.61 26.62
CA LEU A 153 -11.95 25.49 25.89
C LEU A 153 -13.07 24.82 26.70
N GLU A 154 -12.96 24.80 28.05
CA GLU A 154 -13.92 24.11 28.92
C GLU A 154 -15.38 24.57 28.69
N ASP A 155 -15.62 25.85 28.46
CA ASP A 155 -16.94 26.38 28.17
C ASP A 155 -17.51 25.85 26.83
N VAL A 156 -16.67 25.70 25.80
CA VAL A 156 -17.05 25.14 24.50
C VAL A 156 -17.34 23.64 24.64
N VAL A 157 -16.51 22.94 25.41
CA VAL A 157 -16.74 21.52 25.72
C VAL A 157 -18.05 21.31 26.46
N ARG A 158 -18.36 22.16 27.47
CA ARG A 158 -19.61 22.09 28.22
C ARG A 158 -20.85 22.43 27.39
N SER A 159 -20.71 23.28 26.37
CA SER A 159 -21.84 23.62 25.49
C SER A 159 -22.23 22.46 24.56
N GLY A 160 -21.35 21.45 24.37
CA GLY A 160 -21.56 20.36 23.42
C GLY A 160 -21.44 20.79 21.96
N ASP A 161 -20.95 22.00 21.68
CA ASP A 161 -20.78 22.50 20.32
C ASP A 161 -19.48 21.93 19.70
N ARG A 162 -19.66 20.81 19.01
CA ARG A 162 -18.56 20.09 18.35
C ARG A 162 -17.91 20.90 17.23
N ASP A 163 -18.69 21.70 16.48
CA ASP A 163 -18.18 22.49 15.38
C ASP A 163 -17.34 23.66 15.90
N ALA A 164 -17.79 24.33 16.97
CA ALA A 164 -17.02 25.36 17.64
C ALA A 164 -15.72 24.80 18.24
N LEU A 165 -15.74 23.61 18.83
CA LEU A 165 -14.55 22.93 19.34
C LEU A 165 -13.59 22.56 18.20
N ALA A 166 -14.12 22.01 17.10
CA ALA A 166 -13.32 21.68 15.94
C ALA A 166 -12.60 22.89 15.35
N GLN A 167 -13.32 24.04 15.24
CA GLN A 167 -12.73 25.25 14.70
C GLN A 167 -11.64 25.81 15.63
N ALA A 168 -11.90 25.86 16.93
CA ALA A 168 -10.92 26.34 17.91
C ALA A 168 -9.63 25.49 17.93
N LEU A 169 -9.76 24.17 17.82
CA LEU A 169 -8.61 23.25 17.73
C LEU A 169 -7.84 23.40 16.42
N LYS A 170 -8.53 23.64 15.30
CA LYS A 170 -7.90 23.90 14.00
C LYS A 170 -7.14 25.22 13.99
N ASP A 171 -7.70 26.25 14.59
CA ASP A 171 -7.06 27.54 14.72
C ASP A 171 -5.79 27.46 15.60
N ASP A 172 -5.87 26.71 16.70
CA ASP A 172 -4.72 26.45 17.57
C ASP A 172 -3.63 25.64 16.84
N ALA A 173 -3.99 24.59 16.13
CA ALA A 173 -3.05 23.81 15.35
C ALA A 173 -2.34 24.67 14.29
N LYS A 174 -3.04 25.59 13.63
CA LYS A 174 -2.45 26.52 12.68
C LYS A 174 -1.49 27.48 13.38
N ALA A 175 -1.87 28.07 14.51
CA ALA A 175 -1.00 28.96 15.27
C ALA A 175 0.26 28.24 15.75
N PHE A 176 0.14 27.03 16.27
CA PHE A 176 1.29 26.21 16.68
C PHE A 176 2.24 25.90 15.51
N TYR A 177 1.71 25.65 14.33
CA TYR A 177 2.52 25.47 13.13
C TYR A 177 3.30 26.74 12.75
N GLU A 178 2.66 27.91 12.80
CA GLU A 178 3.26 29.21 12.49
C GLU A 178 4.36 29.60 13.52
N GLU A 179 4.17 29.25 14.78
CA GLU A 179 5.21 29.37 15.81
C GLU A 179 6.43 28.51 15.50
N ARG A 180 6.23 27.27 15.07
CA ARG A 180 7.31 26.38 14.66
C ARG A 180 8.05 26.90 13.43
N GLU A 181 7.33 27.46 12.47
CA GLU A 181 7.92 28.08 11.27
C GLU A 181 8.82 29.27 11.69
N THR A 182 8.35 30.12 12.59
CA THR A 182 9.11 31.25 13.11
C THR A 182 10.36 30.79 13.88
N ALA A 183 10.22 29.81 14.76
CA ALA A 183 11.35 29.28 15.54
C ALA A 183 12.44 28.64 14.65
N LEU A 184 12.07 27.98 13.56
CA LEU A 184 13.03 27.43 12.60
C LEU A 184 13.74 28.54 11.81
N ALA A 185 13.02 29.59 11.42
CA ALA A 185 13.59 30.74 10.71
C ALA A 185 14.63 31.48 11.56
N GLU A 186 14.42 31.60 12.89
CA GLU A 186 15.36 32.23 13.82
C GLU A 186 16.73 31.54 13.86
N ILE A 187 16.76 30.24 13.62
CA ILE A 187 18.02 29.44 13.56
C ILE A 187 18.55 29.27 12.14
N GLY A 188 17.93 29.94 11.15
CA GLY A 188 18.37 29.92 9.75
C GLY A 188 18.00 28.65 8.98
N LEU A 189 17.01 27.89 9.44
CA LEU A 189 16.50 26.71 8.73
C LEU A 189 15.24 27.06 7.93
N ASP A 190 15.21 26.60 6.68
CA ASP A 190 14.03 26.76 5.83
C ASP A 190 12.98 25.69 6.15
N MET A 191 11.82 26.13 6.65
CA MET A 191 10.69 25.25 6.96
C MET A 191 10.27 24.41 5.73
N ARG A 192 10.35 24.97 4.52
CA ARG A 192 9.97 24.29 3.26
C ARG A 192 10.84 23.06 2.98
N GLU A 193 12.13 23.14 3.31
CA GLU A 193 13.04 22.00 3.21
C GLU A 193 12.69 20.92 4.24
N VAL A 194 12.41 21.33 5.48
CA VAL A 194 12.03 20.40 6.56
C VAL A 194 10.73 19.68 6.21
N GLU A 195 9.71 20.40 5.75
CA GLU A 195 8.44 19.82 5.31
C GLU A 195 8.64 18.74 4.23
N ARG A 196 9.46 19.03 3.21
CA ARG A 196 9.76 18.07 2.15
C ARG A 196 10.42 16.81 2.69
N VAL A 197 11.45 16.97 3.50
CA VAL A 197 12.21 15.83 4.07
C VAL A 197 11.32 14.98 4.96
N VAL A 198 10.54 15.61 5.85
CA VAL A 198 9.66 14.89 6.78
C VAL A 198 8.58 14.13 6.04
N LEU A 199 7.90 14.79 5.09
CA LEU A 199 6.82 14.16 4.32
C LEU A 199 7.34 13.00 3.45
N LEU A 200 8.45 13.21 2.73
CA LEU A 200 9.04 12.15 1.91
C LEU A 200 9.46 10.95 2.76
N ARG A 201 10.08 11.20 3.92
CA ARG A 201 10.47 10.11 4.83
C ARG A 201 9.27 9.34 5.39
N ALA A 202 8.21 10.05 5.78
CA ALA A 202 6.99 9.40 6.26
C ALA A 202 6.36 8.52 5.16
N VAL A 203 6.26 9.04 3.94
CA VAL A 203 5.76 8.28 2.78
C VAL A 203 6.64 7.06 2.51
N ASP A 204 7.96 7.22 2.42
CA ASP A 204 8.87 6.13 2.05
C ASP A 204 8.83 4.98 3.07
N VAL A 205 8.88 5.29 4.37
CA VAL A 205 8.83 4.27 5.43
C VAL A 205 7.49 3.52 5.40
N ARG A 206 6.38 4.27 5.42
CA ARG A 206 5.04 3.65 5.48
C ARG A 206 4.68 2.89 4.20
N TRP A 207 5.16 3.34 3.06
CA TRP A 207 4.97 2.63 1.79
C TRP A 207 5.71 1.29 1.77
N MET A 208 6.92 1.21 2.31
CA MET A 208 7.65 -0.07 2.41
C MET A 208 6.91 -1.06 3.32
N ASP A 209 6.47 -0.61 4.50
CA ASP A 209 5.67 -1.43 5.42
C ASP A 209 4.38 -1.92 4.76
N HIS A 210 3.75 -1.06 3.93
CA HIS A 210 2.52 -1.40 3.21
C HIS A 210 2.74 -2.46 2.13
N ILE A 211 3.84 -2.37 1.36
CA ILE A 211 4.17 -3.41 0.36
C ILE A 211 4.29 -4.77 1.04
N ASP A 212 5.03 -4.85 2.15
CA ASP A 212 5.20 -6.10 2.90
C ASP A 212 3.87 -6.63 3.46
N ALA A 213 2.99 -5.73 3.89
CA ALA A 213 1.66 -6.10 4.38
C ALA A 213 0.75 -6.61 3.25
N MET A 214 0.82 -6.01 2.07
CA MET A 214 0.07 -6.43 0.88
C MET A 214 0.55 -7.78 0.35
N ASP A 215 1.84 -8.07 0.41
CA ASP A 215 2.36 -9.39 0.04
C ASP A 215 1.83 -10.48 0.99
N ARG A 216 1.82 -10.22 2.30
CA ARG A 216 1.21 -11.13 3.29
C ARG A 216 -0.29 -11.31 3.08
N LEU A 217 -1.01 -10.24 2.72
CA LEU A 217 -2.43 -10.32 2.38
C LEU A 217 -2.65 -11.24 1.17
N ARG A 218 -1.87 -11.07 0.10
CA ARG A 218 -1.95 -11.88 -1.12
C ARG A 218 -1.73 -13.36 -0.83
N ASP A 219 -0.73 -13.68 -0.02
CA ASP A 219 -0.42 -15.06 0.34
C ASP A 219 -1.52 -15.70 1.20
N GLY A 220 -2.17 -14.91 2.07
CA GLY A 220 -3.23 -15.39 2.98
C GLY A 220 -4.64 -15.40 2.38
N ILE A 221 -4.91 -14.61 1.34
CA ILE A 221 -6.29 -14.40 0.86
C ILE A 221 -6.92 -15.67 0.27
N GLY A 222 -6.11 -16.58 -0.24
CA GLY A 222 -6.55 -17.85 -0.80
C GLY A 222 -7.35 -18.71 0.20
N PHE A 223 -7.08 -18.60 1.49
CA PHE A 223 -7.82 -19.32 2.53
C PHE A 223 -9.27 -18.83 2.66
N ARG A 224 -9.57 -17.58 2.31
CA ARG A 224 -10.94 -17.04 2.33
C ARG A 224 -11.84 -17.66 1.24
N ALA A 225 -11.26 -18.27 0.20
CA ALA A 225 -12.03 -19.02 -0.81
C ALA A 225 -12.84 -20.18 -0.22
N TYR A 226 -12.39 -20.78 0.89
CA TYR A 226 -13.12 -21.84 1.58
C TYR A 226 -14.45 -21.37 2.16
N SER A 227 -14.66 -20.08 2.38
CA SER A 227 -15.93 -19.49 2.80
C SER A 227 -16.90 -19.16 1.66
N GLY A 228 -16.59 -19.60 0.42
CA GLY A 228 -17.42 -19.34 -0.76
C GLY A 228 -17.34 -17.94 -1.35
N LYS A 229 -16.41 -17.10 -0.85
CA LYS A 229 -16.18 -15.74 -1.35
C LYS A 229 -15.16 -15.73 -2.48
N ASN A 230 -15.27 -14.76 -3.38
CA ASN A 230 -14.28 -14.57 -4.43
C ASN A 230 -13.00 -13.97 -3.84
N PRO A 231 -11.84 -14.66 -3.90
CA PRO A 231 -10.60 -14.18 -3.29
C PRO A 231 -10.12 -12.84 -3.85
N VAL A 232 -10.33 -12.57 -5.14
CA VAL A 232 -9.92 -11.30 -5.78
C VAL A 232 -10.74 -10.14 -5.22
N THR A 233 -12.05 -10.32 -5.07
CA THR A 233 -12.93 -9.29 -4.51
C THR A 233 -12.58 -9.00 -3.05
N GLU A 234 -12.36 -10.04 -2.23
CA GLU A 234 -11.95 -9.88 -0.84
C GLU A 234 -10.58 -9.17 -0.75
N TYR A 235 -9.64 -9.53 -1.63
CA TYR A 235 -8.35 -8.84 -1.71
C TYR A 235 -8.51 -7.35 -2.03
N GLN A 236 -9.35 -6.99 -3.00
CA GLN A 236 -9.59 -5.60 -3.37
C GLN A 236 -10.19 -4.79 -2.21
N ILE A 237 -11.13 -5.36 -1.48
CA ILE A 237 -11.77 -4.72 -0.32
C ILE A 237 -10.74 -4.51 0.80
N GLU A 238 -10.02 -5.55 1.17
CA GLU A 238 -9.03 -5.49 2.24
C GLU A 238 -7.88 -4.54 1.90
N ALA A 239 -7.39 -4.61 0.64
CA ALA A 239 -6.38 -3.70 0.11
C ALA A 239 -6.82 -2.23 0.16
N GLY A 240 -8.12 -1.95 -0.03
CA GLY A 240 -8.71 -0.63 0.14
C GLY A 240 -8.58 -0.13 1.56
N TYR A 241 -8.99 -0.93 2.55
CA TYR A 241 -8.85 -0.59 3.97
C TYR A 241 -7.40 -0.38 4.39
N MET A 242 -6.50 -1.25 3.95
CA MET A 242 -5.07 -1.12 4.23
C MET A 242 -4.46 0.15 3.60
N PHE A 243 -4.95 0.57 2.43
CA PHE A 243 -4.50 1.80 1.79
C PHE A 243 -5.03 3.06 2.49
N ASP A 244 -6.24 3.03 3.01
CA ASP A 244 -6.79 4.10 3.84
C ASP A 244 -6.01 4.24 5.15
N GLU A 245 -5.67 3.13 5.78
CA GLU A 245 -4.81 3.08 6.97
C GLU A 245 -3.40 3.61 6.66
N LEU A 246 -2.79 3.22 5.55
CA LEU A 246 -1.51 3.79 5.09
C LEU A 246 -1.58 5.31 5.00
N ASN A 247 -2.62 5.85 4.37
CA ASN A 247 -2.80 7.30 4.24
C ASN A 247 -3.01 7.98 5.59
N HIS A 248 -3.68 7.31 6.53
CA HIS A 248 -3.84 7.80 7.91
C HIS A 248 -2.48 7.86 8.63
N LEU A 249 -1.71 6.79 8.60
CA LEU A 249 -0.39 6.71 9.23
C LEU A 249 0.62 7.73 8.64
N ILE A 250 0.60 7.94 7.33
CA ILE A 250 1.44 8.96 6.68
C ILE A 250 1.09 10.36 7.23
N ARG A 251 -0.22 10.69 7.34
CA ARG A 251 -0.66 11.97 7.89
C ARG A 251 -0.23 12.12 9.35
N GLU A 252 -0.46 11.10 10.16
CA GLU A 252 -0.11 11.12 11.58
C GLU A 252 1.40 11.28 11.80
N ASP A 253 2.23 10.50 11.11
CA ASP A 253 3.69 10.58 11.21
C ASP A 253 4.22 11.94 10.74
N THR A 254 3.65 12.46 9.65
CA THR A 254 4.06 13.76 9.11
C THR A 254 3.72 14.88 10.10
N VAL A 255 2.48 14.95 10.56
CA VAL A 255 2.01 15.97 11.50
C VAL A 255 2.77 15.87 12.81
N ARG A 256 2.87 14.70 13.41
CA ARG A 256 3.61 14.51 14.67
C ARG A 256 5.05 14.98 14.56
N ARG A 257 5.76 14.64 13.49
CA ARG A 257 7.15 15.06 13.30
C ARG A 257 7.29 16.56 13.08
N MET A 258 6.37 17.19 12.35
CA MET A 258 6.40 18.63 12.09
C MET A 258 6.12 19.46 13.34
N TYR A 259 5.14 19.06 14.15
CA TYR A 259 4.74 19.80 15.35
C TYR A 259 5.66 19.51 16.55
N GLN A 260 6.24 18.32 16.63
CA GLN A 260 7.13 17.91 17.73
C GLN A 260 8.64 18.05 17.40
N LEU A 261 8.99 18.83 16.37
CA LEU A 261 10.38 19.11 16.04
C LEU A 261 11.10 19.69 17.27
N ARG A 262 12.08 18.96 17.77
CA ARG A 262 13.00 19.46 18.82
C ARG A 262 14.27 19.93 18.14
N ILE A 263 14.56 21.22 18.28
CA ILE A 263 15.81 21.80 17.80
C ILE A 263 16.89 21.40 18.80
N ALA A 264 17.70 20.40 18.47
CA ALA A 264 18.88 20.10 19.24
C ALA A 264 20.01 21.02 18.78
N VAL A 265 20.23 22.12 19.51
CA VAL A 265 21.42 22.97 19.30
C VAL A 265 22.61 22.22 19.86
N SER A 266 23.38 21.54 18.99
CA SER A 266 24.67 21.00 19.34
C SER A 266 25.66 22.16 19.46
N TYR A 267 25.92 22.64 20.67
CA TYR A 267 27.04 23.52 20.90
C TYR A 267 28.33 22.69 20.76
N THR A 268 28.91 22.70 19.58
CA THR A 268 30.30 22.33 19.41
C THR A 268 31.13 23.41 20.08
N HIS A 269 31.54 23.20 21.36
CA HIS A 269 32.59 23.96 21.95
C HIS A 269 33.87 23.68 21.13
N LEU A 270 34.19 24.60 20.22
CA LEU A 270 35.55 24.78 19.77
C LEU A 270 36.36 25.25 20.98
N ARG A 271 36.96 24.30 21.73
CA ARG A 271 38.07 24.62 22.58
C ARG A 271 39.19 25.10 21.68
N ALA A 272 39.39 26.40 21.64
CA ALA A 272 40.63 26.98 21.17
C ALA A 272 41.74 26.38 22.00
N HIS A 273 42.58 25.54 21.43
CA HIS A 273 43.88 25.22 21.98
C HIS A 273 44.69 26.49 21.85
N GLU A 274 44.77 27.23 22.94
CA GLU A 274 45.87 28.17 23.15
C GLU A 274 47.15 27.32 23.26
N THR A 275 47.89 27.27 22.19
CA THR A 275 49.30 26.88 22.24
C THR A 275 50.03 28.02 22.83
N SER A 276 50.28 28.02 24.14
CA SER A 276 51.34 28.80 24.74
C SER A 276 52.69 28.22 24.26
N GLN A 277 53.28 28.93 23.29
CA GLN A 277 54.73 28.86 23.11
C GLN A 277 55.30 29.70 24.20
N ASP A 278 56.01 29.06 25.11
CA ASP A 278 57.05 29.67 25.90
C ASP A 278 58.25 28.72 26.01
N LEU A 279 59.37 29.22 25.40
CA LEU A 279 60.79 28.94 25.58
C LEU A 279 61.30 27.52 25.24
#